data_474464627e36a18bfc35918a912596a8
#
_entry.id   474464627e36a18bfc35918a912596a8
#
_cell.length_a   1.000
_cell.length_b   1.000
_cell.length_c   1.000
_cell.angle_alpha   90.00
_cell.angle_beta   90.00
_cell.angle_gamma   90.00
#
_symmetry.space_group_name_H-M   'P 1'
#
loop_
_entity.id
_entity.type
_entity.pdbx_description
1 polymer ?
#
loop_
_entity_poly.entity_id
_entity_poly.type
_entity_poly.pdbx_seq_one_letter_code
_entity_poly.pdbx_strand_id
1 'polypeptide(L)'
;MPIKVQIPQAMRQHADGQAAVDLPGANVKEVLDALGGKFPNITGRIFENGQVRRFVNIYLNDEDVRFLDNLQTATKDGDVLAIIPAVAGG
;
A
#
# COMPACT_ATOMS: atom_id res chain seq x y z
N MET A 1 13.21 -4.66 10.98
CA MET A 1 12.13 -3.76 11.44
C MET A 1 11.13 -3.57 10.33
N PRO A 2 9.86 -3.35 10.67
CA PRO A 2 8.82 -3.29 9.65
C PRO A 2 8.75 -1.97 8.91
N ILE A 3 8.04 -2.02 7.80
CA ILE A 3 7.67 -0.86 7.02
C ILE A 3 6.34 -0.36 7.55
N LYS A 4 6.20 0.94 7.80
CA LYS A 4 4.92 1.51 8.20
C LYS A 4 4.05 1.70 6.96
N VAL A 5 2.87 1.07 6.96
CA VAL A 5 1.92 1.22 5.86
C VAL A 5 0.77 2.09 6.32
N GLN A 6 0.59 3.22 5.66
CA GLN A 6 -0.50 4.15 5.97
C GLN A 6 -1.72 3.78 5.14
N ILE A 7 -2.84 3.57 5.81
CA ILE A 7 -4.07 3.09 5.19
C ILE A 7 -5.04 4.27 5.06
N PRO A 8 -5.53 4.55 3.84
CA PRO A 8 -6.44 5.67 3.65
C PRO A 8 -7.78 5.42 4.35
N GLN A 9 -8.44 6.50 4.73
CA GLN A 9 -9.69 6.41 5.49
C GLN A 9 -10.71 5.51 4.80
N ALA A 10 -10.80 5.60 3.48
CA ALA A 10 -11.77 4.82 2.72
C ALA A 10 -11.54 3.30 2.81
N MET A 11 -10.34 2.88 3.20
CA MET A 11 -10.01 1.45 3.28
C MET A 11 -9.86 0.95 4.72
N ARG A 12 -9.96 1.84 5.71
CA ARG A 12 -9.72 1.44 7.11
C ARG A 12 -10.73 0.43 7.62
N GLN A 13 -11.95 0.44 7.10
CA GLN A 13 -12.95 -0.55 7.49
C GLN A 13 -12.51 -1.97 7.11
N HIS A 14 -11.62 -2.10 6.14
CA HIS A 14 -11.07 -3.39 5.73
C HIS A 14 -9.77 -3.71 6.46
N ALA A 15 -9.34 -2.86 7.38
CA ALA A 15 -8.10 -2.99 8.12
C ALA A 15 -8.33 -2.79 9.62
N ASP A 16 -9.47 -3.28 10.10
CA ASP A 16 -9.87 -3.18 11.52
C ASP A 16 -9.86 -1.75 12.04
N GLY A 17 -10.13 -0.78 11.17
CA GLY A 17 -10.17 0.63 11.54
C GLY A 17 -8.80 1.28 11.72
N GLN A 18 -7.71 0.56 11.41
CA GLN A 18 -6.38 1.08 11.66
C GLN A 18 -5.93 2.05 10.59
N ALA A 19 -5.31 3.16 11.02
CA ALA A 19 -4.79 4.17 10.11
C ALA A 19 -3.40 3.80 9.58
N ALA A 20 -2.69 2.95 10.31
CA ALA A 20 -1.36 2.50 9.92
C ALA A 20 -1.07 1.15 10.55
N VAL A 21 -0.31 0.33 9.84
CA VAL A 21 0.13 -0.97 10.35
C VAL A 21 1.60 -1.16 9.95
N ASP A 22 2.31 -1.96 10.73
CA ASP A 22 3.71 -2.28 10.45
C ASP A 22 3.77 -3.65 9.78
N LEU A 23 4.43 -3.72 8.62
CA LEU A 23 4.47 -4.95 7.83
C LEU A 23 5.88 -5.17 7.27
N PRO A 24 6.29 -6.43 7.10
CA PRO A 24 7.61 -6.73 6.51
C PRO A 24 7.56 -6.72 4.99
N GLY A 25 8.71 -6.59 4.38
CA GLY A 25 8.82 -6.72 2.94
C GLY A 25 10.13 -6.13 2.44
N ALA A 26 10.73 -6.76 1.44
CA ALA A 26 11.96 -6.28 0.83
C ALA A 26 11.70 -5.32 -0.34
N ASN A 27 10.46 -5.29 -0.82
CA ASN A 27 10.05 -4.34 -1.85
C ASN A 27 8.56 -4.02 -1.66
N VAL A 28 8.08 -3.05 -2.42
CA VAL A 28 6.71 -2.56 -2.28
C VAL A 28 5.70 -3.70 -2.46
N LYS A 29 5.92 -4.57 -3.45
CA LYS A 29 4.99 -5.67 -3.69
C LYS A 29 4.90 -6.61 -2.48
N GLU A 30 6.03 -6.95 -1.88
CA GLU A 30 6.02 -7.83 -0.71
C GLU A 30 5.30 -7.20 0.47
N VAL A 31 5.48 -5.90 0.66
CA VAL A 31 4.78 -5.18 1.74
C VAL A 31 3.28 -5.21 1.49
N LEU A 32 2.85 -4.96 0.25
CA LEU A 32 1.43 -4.99 -0.08
C LEU A 32 0.85 -6.41 -0.01
N ASP A 33 1.65 -7.42 -0.36
CA ASP A 33 1.21 -8.82 -0.20
C ASP A 33 1.03 -9.16 1.28
N ALA A 34 1.92 -8.67 2.14
CA ALA A 34 1.79 -8.87 3.58
C ALA A 34 0.54 -8.17 4.12
N LEU A 35 0.23 -7.00 3.58
CA LEU A 35 -1.00 -6.29 3.95
C LEU A 35 -2.23 -7.12 3.60
N GLY A 36 -2.24 -7.70 2.40
CA GLY A 36 -3.34 -8.55 1.97
C GLY A 36 -3.46 -9.83 2.77
N GLY A 37 -2.31 -10.36 3.24
CA GLY A 37 -2.32 -11.53 4.11
C GLY A 37 -2.93 -11.23 5.47
N LYS A 38 -2.72 -10.01 5.96
CA LYS A 38 -3.27 -9.60 7.25
C LYS A 38 -4.73 -9.16 7.14
N PHE A 39 -5.07 -8.49 6.06
CA PHE A 39 -6.42 -7.97 5.80
C PHE A 39 -6.85 -8.38 4.40
N PRO A 40 -7.36 -9.62 4.22
CA PRO A 40 -7.67 -10.12 2.87
C PRO A 40 -8.63 -9.25 2.08
N ASN A 41 -9.55 -8.56 2.75
CA ASN A 41 -10.54 -7.75 2.06
C ASN A 41 -9.96 -6.46 1.46
N ILE A 42 -8.77 -6.07 1.90
CA ILE A 42 -8.17 -4.84 1.37
C ILE A 42 -7.51 -5.07 0.01
N THR A 43 -7.12 -6.32 -0.28
CA THR A 43 -6.43 -6.66 -1.52
C THR A 43 -7.24 -6.22 -2.75
N GLY A 44 -8.53 -6.50 -2.75
CA GLY A 44 -9.40 -6.14 -3.88
C GLY A 44 -9.60 -4.64 -4.03
N ARG A 45 -9.24 -3.86 -3.01
CA ARG A 45 -9.32 -2.40 -3.08
C ARG A 45 -8.06 -1.79 -3.66
N ILE A 46 -6.95 -2.53 -3.62
CA ILE A 46 -5.65 -2.05 -4.09
C ILE A 46 -5.31 -2.65 -5.44
N PHE A 47 -5.60 -3.94 -5.63
CA PHE A 47 -5.20 -4.67 -6.83
C PHE A 47 -6.38 -5.07 -7.69
N GLU A 48 -6.16 -5.06 -8.99
CA GLU A 48 -7.11 -5.58 -9.98
C GLU A 48 -6.29 -6.31 -11.04
N ASN A 49 -6.61 -7.60 -11.27
CA ASN A 49 -5.90 -8.41 -12.26
C ASN A 49 -4.39 -8.45 -12.03
N GLY A 50 -3.98 -8.50 -10.76
CA GLY A 50 -2.56 -8.58 -10.41
C GLY A 50 -1.81 -7.27 -10.47
N GLN A 51 -2.49 -6.17 -10.76
CA GLN A 51 -1.88 -4.85 -10.85
C GLN A 51 -2.58 -3.89 -9.92
N VAL A 52 -1.85 -2.85 -9.50
CA VAL A 52 -2.45 -1.79 -8.68
C VAL A 52 -3.55 -1.11 -9.49
N ARG A 53 -4.70 -0.92 -8.85
CA ARG A 53 -5.84 -0.30 -9.52
C ARG A 53 -5.47 1.09 -10.00
N ARG A 54 -6.06 1.51 -11.14
CA ARG A 54 -5.74 2.78 -11.79
C ARG A 54 -5.94 3.98 -10.88
N PHE A 55 -6.89 3.90 -9.95
CA PHE A 55 -7.21 5.02 -9.06
C PHE A 55 -6.55 4.90 -7.70
N VAL A 56 -5.54 4.03 -7.57
CA VAL A 56 -4.79 3.90 -6.33
C VAL A 56 -3.35 4.29 -6.60
N ASN A 57 -2.84 5.23 -5.80
CA ASN A 57 -1.45 5.64 -5.87
C ASN A 57 -0.71 5.09 -4.67
N ILE A 58 0.51 4.63 -4.90
CA ILE A 58 1.38 4.13 -3.83
C ILE A 58 2.57 5.05 -3.73
N TYR A 59 2.81 5.57 -2.53
CA TYR A 59 3.92 6.47 -2.26
C TYR A 59 4.87 5.82 -1.26
N LEU A 60 6.16 5.85 -1.58
CA LEU A 60 7.20 5.40 -0.66
C LEU A 60 7.98 6.62 -0.21
N ASN A 61 7.90 6.95 1.09
CA ASN A 61 8.54 8.13 1.66
C ASN A 61 8.19 9.39 0.87
N ASP A 62 6.89 9.56 0.59
CA ASP A 62 6.34 10.72 -0.10
C ASP A 62 6.66 10.79 -1.59
N GLU A 63 7.17 9.70 -2.17
CA GLU A 63 7.47 9.66 -3.59
C GLU A 63 6.63 8.57 -4.26
N ASP A 64 5.91 8.95 -5.33
CA ASP A 64 5.09 8.00 -6.08
C ASP A 64 5.99 6.92 -6.68
N VAL A 65 5.66 5.65 -6.41
CA VAL A 65 6.52 4.55 -6.87
C VAL A 65 6.56 4.42 -8.39
N ARG A 66 5.62 5.05 -9.11
CA ARG A 66 5.68 5.05 -10.58
C ARG A 66 6.87 5.83 -11.10
N PHE A 67 7.43 6.73 -10.30
CA PHE A 67 8.66 7.44 -10.63
C PHE A 67 9.91 6.72 -10.13
N LEU A 68 9.71 5.55 -9.52
CA LEU A 68 10.78 4.68 -9.04
C LEU A 68 10.70 3.38 -9.85
N ASP A 69 10.72 2.23 -9.16
CA ASP A 69 10.65 0.93 -9.81
C ASP A 69 9.28 0.27 -9.63
N ASN A 70 8.23 1.06 -9.48
CA ASN A 70 6.86 0.56 -9.26
C ASN A 70 6.84 -0.42 -8.08
N LEU A 71 6.20 -1.57 -8.26
CA LEU A 71 6.09 -2.57 -7.20
C LEU A 71 7.43 -3.23 -6.86
N GLN A 72 8.42 -3.10 -7.73
CA GLN A 72 9.75 -3.65 -7.48
C GLN A 72 10.65 -2.70 -6.69
N THR A 73 10.15 -1.52 -6.36
CA THR A 73 10.92 -0.55 -5.58
C THR A 73 11.33 -1.16 -4.25
N ALA A 74 12.63 -1.13 -3.96
CA ALA A 74 13.16 -1.70 -2.74
C ALA A 74 12.69 -0.90 -1.52
N THR A 75 12.38 -1.61 -0.45
CA THR A 75 11.99 -1.01 0.82
C THR A 75 13.03 -1.38 1.88
N LYS A 76 13.11 -0.58 2.92
CA LYS A 76 14.03 -0.84 4.03
C LYS A 76 13.37 -0.44 5.33
N ASP A 77 13.95 -0.91 6.42
CA ASP A 77 13.43 -0.66 7.76
C ASP A 77 13.22 0.83 7.99
N GLY A 78 12.06 1.16 8.51
CA GLY A 78 11.73 2.54 8.81
C GLY A 78 11.07 3.30 7.67
N ASP A 79 10.98 2.71 6.48
CA ASP A 79 10.29 3.35 5.37
C ASP A 79 8.79 3.47 5.66
N VAL A 80 8.16 4.45 5.02
CA VAL A 80 6.72 4.68 5.13
C VAL A 80 6.10 4.50 3.74
N LEU A 81 5.18 3.55 3.66
CA LEU A 81 4.45 3.28 2.43
C LEU A 81 3.03 3.79 2.59
N ALA A 82 2.61 4.72 1.75
CA ALA A 82 1.28 5.30 1.83
C ALA A 82 0.43 4.84 0.65
N ILE A 83 -0.79 4.42 0.96
CA ILE A 83 -1.78 4.05 -0.05
C ILE A 83 -2.71 5.23 -0.19
N ILE A 84 -2.76 5.84 -1.37
CA ILE A 84 -3.53 7.05 -1.58
C ILE A 84 -4.50 6.81 -2.74
N PRO A 85 -5.80 6.60 -2.44
CA PRO A 85 -6.77 6.45 -3.52
C PRO A 85 -7.00 7.81 -4.18
N ALA A 86 -6.97 7.81 -5.51
CA ALA A 86 -7.37 9.00 -6.25
C ALA A 86 -8.89 9.10 -6.15
N VAL A 87 -9.38 10.29 -5.85
CA VAL A 87 -10.83 10.50 -5.78
C VAL A 87 -11.32 10.73 -7.20
N ALA A 88 -11.62 9.64 -7.88
CA ALA A 88 -12.04 9.71 -9.27
C ALA A 88 -13.39 10.38 -9.37
N GLY A 89 -13.47 11.34 -10.26
CA GLY A 89 -14.72 12.01 -10.52
C GLY A 89 -15.14 12.95 -9.40
N GLY A 90 -14.20 13.25 -8.58
CA GLY A 90 -14.47 14.16 -7.47
C GLY A 90 -15.15 13.47 -6.37
#